data_ed72a7e55251145d778c28233a918261
#
_entry.id   ed72a7e55251145d778c28233a918261
#
_cell.length_a   1.000
_cell.length_b   1.000
_cell.length_c   1.000
_cell.angle_alpha   90.00
_cell.angle_beta   90.00
_cell.angle_gamma   90.00
#
_symmetry.space_group_name_H-M   'P 1'
#
loop_
_entity.id
_entity.type
_entity.pdbx_description
1 polymer ?
#
loop_
_entity_poly.entity_id
_entity_poly.type
_entity_poly.pdbx_seq_one_letter_code
_entity_poly.pdbx_strand_id
1 'polypeptide(L)'
;MKLLSKKSSIVLVNAQDTSSQKSKEMKTVLIVGRLLTNIPNEKDVAIKNVRMIGATNIEEVKSVFENNDNNINIVIIGAGIELEKRLVIVEYIFNTSNTITVHMKDRAGGPEGFLPFINKVLLGMVASD
;
A
#
# COMPACT_ATOMS: atom_id res chain seq x y z
N MET A 1 21.38 18.80 29.61
CA MET A 1 20.57 18.13 29.56
C MET A 1 20.23 17.86 29.81
N LYS A 2 20.57 17.64 29.63
CA LYS A 2 19.99 17.25 29.54
C LYS A 2 19.50 16.88 29.46
N LEU A 3 20.25 17.37 29.29
CA LEU A 3 19.49 16.91 29.13
C LEU A 3 19.27 16.58 29.10
N LEU A 4 19.75 16.73 28.83
CA LEU A 4 19.10 16.27 28.69
C LEU A 4 18.89 15.98 28.59
N SER A 5 19.42 16.38 28.24
CA SER A 5 18.80 15.83 28.10
C SER A 5 18.61 15.79 28.06
N LYS A 6 18.78 15.78 27.61
CA LYS A 6 18.14 15.58 27.41
C LYS A 6 17.77 15.44 27.07
N LYS A 7 18.17 15.81 26.82
CA LYS A 7 17.49 15.60 26.50
C LYS A 7 17.21 15.46 26.10
N SER A 8 17.82 16.19 25.91
CA SER A 8 17.18 15.78 25.53
C SER A 8 17.11 15.89 25.25
N SER A 9 17.49 16.34 24.80
CA SER A 9 16.93 16.03 24.34
C SER A 9 16.77 16.23 24.08
N ILE A 10 17.12 16.61 23.75
CA ILE A 10 16.52 16.41 23.28
C ILE A 10 16.30 16.65 22.79
N VAL A 11 16.69 17.10 22.57
CA VAL A 11 16.13 16.80 22.01
C VAL A 11 16.04 17.18 21.55
N LEU A 12 16.37 17.58 21.12
CA LEU A 12 15.89 17.42 20.55
C LEU A 12 15.97 17.54 20.04
N VAL A 13 16.29 17.92 19.74
CA VAL A 13 16.16 17.57 19.15
C VAL A 13 15.96 17.70 18.77
N ASN A 14 15.93 17.64 18.30
CA ASN A 14 15.78 17.53 17.76
C ASN A 14 15.11 17.68 17.23
N ALA A 15 14.92 17.25 16.78
CA ALA A 15 13.53 17.30 16.42
C ALA A 15 13.27 18.07 15.14
N GLN A 16 14.10 18.69 14.75
CA GLN A 16 13.97 19.65 13.66
C GLN A 16 13.68 18.99 12.32
N ASP A 17 14.11 17.77 12.13
CA ASP A 17 13.96 17.12 10.82
C ASP A 17 12.73 16.27 10.69
N THR A 18 11.90 16.24 11.70
CA THR A 18 10.78 15.30 11.70
C THR A 18 9.75 15.62 10.64
N SER A 19 9.52 16.88 10.34
CA SER A 19 8.50 17.24 9.36
C SER A 19 8.88 16.79 7.96
N SER A 20 10.14 16.93 7.57
CA SER A 20 10.56 16.48 6.25
C SER A 20 10.58 14.97 6.17
N GLN A 21 10.80 14.29 7.27
CA GLN A 21 10.77 12.83 7.28
C GLN A 21 9.37 12.29 7.14
N LYS A 22 8.37 13.02 7.57
CA LYS A 22 6.99 12.59 7.39
C LYS A 22 6.63 12.46 5.92
N SER A 23 7.08 13.40 5.09
CA SER A 23 6.77 13.36 3.68
C SER A 23 7.42 12.17 2.98
N LYS A 24 8.41 11.56 3.62
CA LYS A 24 9.11 10.41 3.05
C LYS A 24 8.65 9.12 3.69
N GLU A 25 7.61 9.15 4.48
CA GLU A 25 7.08 7.97 5.11
C GLU A 25 6.60 6.99 4.05
N MET A 26 7.01 5.73 4.19
CA MET A 26 6.69 4.71 3.21
C MET A 26 5.28 4.23 3.40
N LYS A 27 4.53 4.15 2.30
CA LYS A 27 3.18 3.60 2.32
C LYS A 27 3.23 2.13 1.92
N THR A 28 2.39 1.33 2.56
CA THR A 28 2.30 -0.09 2.25
C THR A 28 1.13 -0.32 1.31
N VAL A 29 1.41 -0.96 0.18
CA VAL A 29 0.45 -1.19 -0.89
C VAL A 29 0.29 -2.69 -1.06
N LEU A 30 -0.95 -3.16 -0.98
CA LEU A 30 -1.27 -4.55 -1.26
C LEU A 30 -1.80 -4.66 -2.68
N ILE A 31 -1.14 -5.46 -3.49
CA ILE A 31 -1.56 -5.71 -4.87
C ILE A 31 -2.17 -7.10 -4.92
N VAL A 32 -3.41 -7.18 -5.37
CA VAL A 32 -4.12 -8.46 -5.48
C VAL A 32 -4.32 -8.77 -6.95
N GLY A 33 -3.75 -9.88 -7.41
CA GLY A 33 -3.85 -10.31 -8.79
C GLY A 33 -4.03 -11.82 -8.86
N ARG A 34 -4.45 -12.30 -10.03
CA ARG A 34 -4.75 -13.72 -10.18
C ARG A 34 -3.49 -14.57 -10.04
N LEU A 35 -2.36 -14.10 -10.51
CA LEU A 35 -1.10 -14.83 -10.48
C LEU A 35 -0.01 -13.93 -9.91
N LEU A 36 0.84 -14.51 -9.06
CA LEU A 36 1.95 -13.74 -8.47
C LEU A 36 2.87 -13.20 -9.55
N THR A 37 3.05 -13.93 -10.64
CA THR A 37 3.93 -13.48 -11.71
C THR A 37 3.44 -12.21 -12.40
N ASN A 38 2.15 -11.89 -12.25
CA ASN A 38 1.58 -10.69 -12.84
C ASN A 38 1.55 -9.51 -11.87
N ILE A 39 2.06 -9.70 -10.66
CA ILE A 39 2.08 -8.66 -9.64
C ILE A 39 3.44 -7.97 -9.68
N PRO A 40 3.48 -6.67 -10.00
CA PRO A 40 4.76 -5.96 -10.03
C PRO A 40 5.28 -5.72 -8.61
N ASN A 41 6.57 -5.46 -8.53
CA ASN A 41 7.19 -5.12 -7.25
C ASN A 41 7.67 -3.67 -7.29
N GLU A 42 8.36 -3.25 -6.22
CA GLU A 42 8.77 -1.85 -6.11
C GLU A 42 9.64 -1.37 -7.25
N LYS A 43 10.39 -2.27 -7.87
CA LYS A 43 11.26 -1.88 -8.97
C LYS A 43 10.48 -1.50 -10.23
N ASP A 44 9.28 -2.06 -10.37
CA ASP A 44 8.50 -1.90 -11.59
C ASP A 44 7.63 -0.66 -11.59
N VAL A 45 7.41 -0.05 -10.43
CA VAL A 45 6.50 1.09 -10.32
C VAL A 45 7.29 2.39 -10.33
N ALA A 46 6.61 3.45 -10.78
CA ALA A 46 7.25 4.75 -10.93
C ALA A 46 7.44 5.47 -9.59
N ILE A 47 6.58 5.17 -8.63
CA ILE A 47 6.62 5.82 -7.32
C ILE A 47 7.53 5.01 -6.40
N LYS A 48 8.42 5.67 -5.67
CA LYS A 48 9.47 4.98 -4.94
C LYS A 48 9.23 4.85 -3.43
N ASN A 49 8.34 5.65 -2.88
CA ASN A 49 8.10 5.63 -1.43
C ASN A 49 6.98 4.65 -1.08
N VAL A 50 7.04 3.46 -1.64
CA VAL A 50 6.03 2.43 -1.39
C VAL A 50 6.69 1.10 -1.10
N ARG A 51 6.05 0.35 -0.21
CA ARG A 51 6.37 -1.04 0.06
C ARG A 51 5.23 -1.87 -0.52
N MET A 52 5.55 -2.82 -1.39
CA MET A 52 4.53 -3.55 -2.12
C MET A 52 4.50 -5.00 -1.68
N ILE A 53 3.30 -5.50 -1.45
CA ILE A 53 3.06 -6.88 -1.05
C ILE A 53 2.02 -7.45 -2.00
N GLY A 54 2.20 -8.71 -2.42
CA GLY A 54 1.29 -9.35 -3.36
C GLY A 54 0.44 -10.41 -2.69
N ALA A 55 -0.77 -10.60 -3.21
CA ALA A 55 -1.65 -11.68 -2.79
C ALA A 55 -2.50 -12.11 -3.97
N THR A 56 -2.93 -13.38 -4.00
CA THR A 56 -3.70 -13.91 -5.13
C THR A 56 -5.08 -14.40 -4.75
N ASN A 57 -5.41 -14.42 -3.46
CA ASN A 57 -6.73 -14.90 -3.02
C ASN A 57 -7.02 -14.29 -1.65
N ILE A 58 -8.26 -14.56 -1.16
CA ILE A 58 -8.70 -13.97 0.11
C ILE A 58 -7.86 -14.47 1.30
N GLU A 59 -7.45 -15.73 1.27
CA GLU A 59 -6.65 -16.27 2.37
C GLU A 59 -5.30 -15.57 2.46
N GLU A 60 -4.68 -15.31 1.32
CA GLU A 60 -3.42 -14.58 1.31
C GLU A 60 -3.62 -13.13 1.74
N VAL A 61 -4.72 -12.52 1.33
CA VAL A 61 -5.03 -11.15 1.76
C VAL A 61 -5.12 -11.10 3.29
N LYS A 62 -5.85 -12.04 3.89
CA LYS A 62 -5.97 -12.09 5.34
C LYS A 62 -4.62 -12.25 6.02
N SER A 63 -3.76 -13.12 5.47
CA SER A 63 -2.42 -13.30 6.01
C SER A 63 -1.60 -12.04 5.94
N VAL A 64 -1.69 -11.32 4.83
CA VAL A 64 -0.95 -10.07 4.68
C VAL A 64 -1.39 -9.06 5.74
N PHE A 65 -2.69 -8.92 5.96
CA PHE A 65 -3.18 -8.00 6.97
C PHE A 65 -2.70 -8.39 8.37
N GLU A 66 -2.79 -9.68 8.70
CA GLU A 66 -2.38 -10.15 10.02
C GLU A 66 -0.88 -9.97 10.24
N ASN A 67 -0.08 -10.26 9.21
CA ASN A 67 1.38 -10.17 9.33
C ASN A 67 1.88 -8.73 9.37
N ASN A 68 1.04 -7.77 9.03
CA ASN A 68 1.43 -6.37 9.01
C ASN A 68 0.59 -5.55 10.00
N ASP A 69 -0.04 -6.22 10.97
CA ASP A 69 -0.83 -5.56 12.02
C ASP A 69 -1.91 -4.66 11.41
N ASN A 70 -2.51 -5.10 10.30
CA ASN A 70 -3.52 -4.35 9.57
C ASN A 70 -3.01 -2.99 9.08
N ASN A 71 -1.71 -2.84 8.98
CA ASN A 71 -1.10 -1.55 8.62
C ASN A 71 -0.87 -1.48 7.12
N ILE A 72 -1.95 -1.56 6.35
CA ILE A 72 -1.95 -1.45 4.90
C ILE A 72 -2.62 -0.13 4.55
N ASN A 73 -2.03 0.62 3.65
CA ASN A 73 -2.54 1.95 3.30
C ASN A 73 -3.42 1.93 2.05
N ILE A 74 -3.01 1.16 1.04
CA ILE A 74 -3.65 1.17 -0.27
C ILE A 74 -3.78 -0.27 -0.74
N VAL A 75 -4.95 -0.62 -1.30
CA VAL A 75 -5.15 -1.94 -1.91
C VAL A 75 -5.54 -1.72 -3.36
N ILE A 76 -4.87 -2.44 -4.26
CA ILE A 76 -5.15 -2.37 -5.70
C ILE A 76 -5.44 -3.79 -6.17
N ILE A 77 -6.61 -3.99 -6.77
CA ILE A 77 -7.09 -5.31 -7.17
C ILE A 77 -7.19 -5.38 -8.68
N GLY A 78 -6.56 -6.38 -9.27
CA GLY A 78 -6.57 -6.57 -10.71
C GLY A 78 -7.86 -7.19 -11.21
N ALA A 79 -8.08 -7.09 -12.51
CA ALA A 79 -9.30 -7.57 -13.15
C ALA A 79 -9.29 -9.07 -13.45
N GLY A 80 -8.16 -9.74 -13.23
CA GLY A 80 -8.05 -11.17 -13.49
C GLY A 80 -8.78 -12.04 -12.49
N ILE A 81 -9.20 -11.47 -11.36
CA ILE A 81 -9.95 -12.19 -10.33
C ILE A 81 -11.43 -11.98 -10.60
N GLU A 82 -12.22 -13.05 -10.45
CA GLU A 82 -13.65 -12.96 -10.66
C GLU A 82 -14.26 -11.91 -9.73
N LEU A 83 -15.28 -11.22 -10.21
CA LEU A 83 -15.89 -10.13 -9.47
C LEU A 83 -16.37 -10.58 -8.09
N GLU A 84 -17.00 -11.74 -8.01
CA GLU A 84 -17.50 -12.25 -6.74
C GLU A 84 -16.38 -12.39 -5.72
N LYS A 85 -15.22 -12.87 -6.16
CA LYS A 85 -14.07 -13.03 -5.26
C LYS A 85 -13.48 -11.68 -4.88
N ARG A 86 -13.50 -10.74 -5.82
CA ARG A 86 -13.02 -9.39 -5.50
C ARG A 86 -13.91 -8.74 -4.45
N LEU A 87 -15.22 -8.95 -4.53
CA LEU A 87 -16.14 -8.37 -3.56
C LEU A 87 -15.95 -8.96 -2.17
N VAL A 88 -15.63 -10.25 -2.08
CA VAL A 88 -15.31 -10.87 -0.79
C VAL A 88 -14.07 -10.20 -0.18
N ILE A 89 -13.07 -9.93 -1.01
CA ILE A 89 -11.85 -9.27 -0.53
C ILE A 89 -12.16 -7.86 -0.07
N VAL A 90 -12.94 -7.11 -0.84
CA VAL A 90 -13.31 -5.74 -0.48
C VAL A 90 -14.09 -5.73 0.84
N GLU A 91 -15.01 -6.66 1.00
CA GLU A 91 -15.79 -6.74 2.24
C GLU A 91 -14.88 -6.99 3.44
N TYR A 92 -13.95 -7.92 3.30
CA TYR A 92 -13.01 -8.21 4.38
C TYR A 92 -12.20 -6.95 4.73
N ILE A 93 -11.72 -6.24 3.72
CA ILE A 93 -10.90 -5.06 3.94
C ILE A 93 -11.66 -3.99 4.71
N PHE A 94 -12.89 -3.70 4.30
CA PHE A 94 -13.66 -2.64 4.95
C PHE A 94 -14.19 -3.06 6.31
N ASN A 95 -14.29 -4.35 6.58
CA ASN A 95 -14.60 -4.81 7.93
C ASN A 95 -13.40 -4.77 8.84
N THR A 96 -12.20 -4.72 8.25
CA THR A 96 -10.96 -4.71 9.03
C THR A 96 -10.46 -3.30 9.29
N SER A 97 -10.67 -2.39 8.35
CA SER A 97 -10.15 -1.03 8.46
C SER A 97 -11.04 -0.07 7.68
N ASN A 98 -11.21 1.14 8.19
CA ASN A 98 -11.96 2.18 7.50
C ASN A 98 -11.06 3.31 6.97
N THR A 99 -9.75 3.11 7.00
CA THR A 99 -8.81 4.14 6.54
C THR A 99 -8.07 3.73 5.28
N ILE A 100 -8.36 2.55 4.75
CA ILE A 100 -7.68 2.03 3.57
C ILE A 100 -8.47 2.43 2.32
N THR A 101 -7.75 2.80 1.25
CA THR A 101 -8.40 2.98 -0.04
C THR A 101 -8.26 1.72 -0.87
N VAL A 102 -9.31 1.40 -1.63
CA VAL A 102 -9.34 0.19 -2.46
C VAL A 102 -9.63 0.62 -3.90
N HIS A 103 -8.80 0.15 -4.81
CA HIS A 103 -8.90 0.51 -6.23
C HIS A 103 -8.97 -0.77 -7.05
N MET A 104 -10.02 -0.91 -7.85
CA MET A 104 -10.23 -2.11 -8.66
C MET A 104 -10.08 -1.79 -10.13
N LYS A 105 -9.29 -2.60 -10.82
CA LYS A 105 -9.06 -2.45 -12.25
C LYS A 105 -10.21 -3.08 -13.02
N ASP A 106 -10.63 -2.43 -14.10
CA ASP A 106 -11.56 -3.06 -15.04
C ASP A 106 -10.79 -3.95 -16.02
N ARG A 107 -11.48 -4.55 -16.97
CA ARG A 107 -10.85 -5.48 -17.90
C ARG A 107 -10.20 -4.80 -19.09
N ALA A 108 -10.32 -3.50 -19.20
CA ALA A 108 -9.73 -2.79 -20.32
C ALA A 108 -8.21 -2.89 -20.27
N GLY A 109 -7.59 -3.09 -21.44
CA GLY A 109 -6.15 -3.15 -21.55
C GLY A 109 -5.54 -4.50 -21.21
N GLY A 110 -6.34 -5.48 -20.76
CA GLY A 110 -5.84 -6.81 -20.44
C GLY A 110 -4.79 -6.79 -19.35
N PRO A 111 -4.01 -7.88 -19.23
CA PRO A 111 -2.98 -7.94 -18.18
C PRO A 111 -1.93 -6.84 -18.27
N GLU A 112 -1.65 -6.37 -19.48
CA GLU A 112 -0.65 -5.32 -19.66
C GLU A 112 -1.12 -3.98 -19.15
N GLY A 113 -2.41 -3.81 -18.92
CA GLY A 113 -2.95 -2.57 -18.36
C GLY A 113 -2.80 -2.46 -16.86
N PHE A 114 -2.38 -3.51 -16.18
CA PHE A 114 -2.35 -3.51 -14.72
C PHE A 114 -1.25 -2.57 -14.18
N LEU A 115 -0.03 -2.69 -14.69
CA LEU A 115 1.05 -1.84 -14.20
C LEU A 115 0.78 -0.34 -14.45
N PRO A 116 0.33 0.07 -15.63
CA PRO A 116 -0.05 1.49 -15.80
C PRO A 116 -1.14 1.93 -14.84
N PHE A 117 -2.11 1.06 -14.55
CA PHE A 117 -3.17 1.39 -13.61
C PHE A 117 -2.60 1.59 -12.21
N ILE A 118 -1.71 0.69 -11.77
CA ILE A 118 -1.06 0.80 -10.47
C ILE A 118 -0.30 2.11 -10.38
N ASN A 119 0.46 2.45 -11.41
CA ASN A 119 1.22 3.71 -11.42
C ASN A 119 0.31 4.91 -11.31
N LYS A 120 -0.84 4.90 -11.98
CA LYS A 120 -1.79 6.00 -11.89
C LYS A 120 -2.35 6.15 -10.48
N VAL A 121 -2.74 5.02 -9.86
CA VAL A 121 -3.26 5.06 -8.51
C VAL A 121 -2.22 5.60 -7.55
N LEU A 122 -1.01 5.08 -7.64
CA LEU A 122 0.05 5.49 -6.72
C LEU A 122 0.44 6.95 -6.93
N LEU A 123 0.45 7.40 -8.16
CA LEU A 123 0.75 8.80 -8.44
C LEU A 123 -0.25 9.73 -7.74
N GLY A 124 -1.53 9.37 -7.79
CA GLY A 124 -2.55 10.17 -7.14
C GLY A 124 -2.57 10.06 -5.63
N MET A 125 -2.21 8.88 -5.09
CA MET A 125 -2.35 8.63 -3.66
C MET A 125 -1.08 8.93 -2.87
N VAL A 126 0.08 8.83 -3.49
CA VAL A 126 1.35 8.95 -2.78
C VAL A 126 2.06 10.23 -3.15
N ALA A 127 2.21 10.47 -4.46
CA ALA A 127 3.01 11.60 -4.91
C ALA A 127 2.36 12.95 -4.61
N SER A 128 1.05 12.97 -4.44
CA SER A 128 0.34 14.21 -4.14
C SER A 128 0.45 14.61 -2.67
N ASP A 129 0.93 13.72 -1.84
CA ASP A 129 1.15 14.04 -0.42
C ASP A 129 2.43 14.89 -0.28
#